data_59344b1bfd3bbd72d094c56a5bc7cd89
#
_entry.id   59344b1bfd3bbd72d094c56a5bc7cd89
#
_cell.length_a   1.000
_cell.length_b   1.000
_cell.length_c   1.000
_cell.angle_alpha   90.00
_cell.angle_beta   90.00
_cell.angle_gamma   90.00
#
_symmetry.space_group_name_H-M   'P 1'
#
loop_
_entity.id
_entity.type
_entity.pdbx_description
1 polymer ?
#
loop_
_entity_poly.entity_id
_entity_poly.type
_entity_poly.pdbx_seq_one_letter_code
_entity_poly.pdbx_strand_id
1 'polypeptide(L)'
;MRLPKILFVLVASLLWLGGCAFQPFSAVKPGMSQADVVARLGPPGAVVAIPQGTRLQYSGQPTGQFAFMVDLDASGRVLSARQVLNARDFARIEPGKWTRDDVLREFGRPTRVDRVASWPGDILTYRWYDLQDLFYWVYLDGNQVVQRAHPGMEFVNAPNDRD
;
A
#
# COMPACT_ATOMS: atom_id res chain seq x y z
N MET A 1 32.82 -49.98 8.48
CA MET A 1 31.36 -49.79 8.37
C MET A 1 31.14 -48.47 7.62
N ARG A 2 30.73 -48.52 6.35
CA ARG A 2 30.60 -47.33 5.47
C ARG A 2 29.15 -46.82 5.57
N LEU A 3 28.95 -45.65 6.17
CA LEU A 3 27.64 -44.99 6.18
C LEU A 3 27.21 -44.66 4.73
N PRO A 4 25.96 -44.91 4.36
CA PRO A 4 25.51 -44.70 3.01
C PRO A 4 25.43 -43.21 2.69
N LYS A 5 26.00 -42.81 1.54
CA LYS A 5 26.03 -41.45 0.99
C LYS A 5 24.63 -40.83 0.77
N ILE A 6 23.58 -41.63 0.90
CA ILE A 6 22.17 -41.24 0.74
C ILE A 6 21.67 -40.38 1.91
N LEU A 7 22.24 -40.52 3.11
CA LEU A 7 21.82 -39.75 4.28
C LEU A 7 22.26 -38.27 4.21
N PHE A 8 23.31 -37.98 3.47
CA PHE A 8 23.83 -36.59 3.32
C PHE A 8 23.02 -35.71 2.35
N VAL A 9 22.34 -36.34 1.37
CA VAL A 9 21.52 -35.62 0.37
C VAL A 9 20.18 -35.21 0.98
N LEU A 10 19.64 -36.00 1.92
CA LEU A 10 18.35 -35.70 2.56
C LEU A 10 18.42 -34.54 3.59
N VAL A 11 19.58 -34.28 4.19
CA VAL A 11 19.77 -33.17 5.14
C VAL A 11 20.00 -31.86 4.43
N ALA A 12 20.54 -31.86 3.20
CA ALA A 12 20.76 -30.62 2.41
C ALA A 12 19.51 -30.06 1.79
N SER A 13 18.45 -30.86 1.60
CA SER A 13 17.18 -30.40 0.97
C SER A 13 16.21 -29.79 1.98
N LEU A 14 16.43 -29.87 3.28
CA LEU A 14 15.55 -29.27 4.30
C LEU A 14 15.83 -27.80 4.64
N LEU A 15 16.89 -27.22 4.08
CA LEU A 15 17.32 -25.86 4.40
C LEU A 15 16.73 -24.77 3.47
N TRP A 16 15.85 -25.14 2.53
CA TRP A 16 15.26 -24.18 1.55
C TRP A 16 13.78 -23.88 1.80
N LEU A 17 13.21 -24.31 2.90
CA LEU A 17 11.91 -23.86 3.39
C LEU A 17 12.09 -22.61 4.28
N GLY A 18 12.85 -21.63 3.79
CA GLY A 18 12.79 -20.27 4.29
C GLY A 18 11.40 -19.72 3.98
N GLY A 19 10.44 -19.99 4.88
CA GLY A 19 9.11 -19.42 4.80
C GLY A 19 9.23 -17.91 4.57
N CYS A 20 8.48 -17.37 3.61
CA CYS A 20 8.20 -15.96 3.53
C CYS A 20 7.53 -15.55 4.85
N ALA A 21 8.34 -15.30 5.88
CA ALA A 21 7.89 -14.63 7.07
C ALA A 21 7.39 -13.26 6.56
N PHE A 22 6.10 -13.07 6.60
CA PHE A 22 5.49 -11.75 6.43
C PHE A 22 6.17 -10.85 7.48
N GLN A 23 7.21 -10.13 7.04
CA GLN A 23 7.96 -9.23 7.92
C GLN A 23 7.03 -8.07 8.24
N PRO A 24 6.57 -7.93 9.48
CA PRO A 24 5.65 -6.87 9.81
C PRO A 24 6.34 -5.52 9.57
N PHE A 25 5.64 -4.59 8.93
CA PHE A 25 6.11 -3.22 8.73
C PHE A 25 6.61 -2.55 10.03
N SER A 26 6.21 -3.08 11.19
CA SER A 26 6.71 -2.70 12.52
C SER A 26 8.23 -2.92 12.70
N ALA A 27 8.87 -3.69 11.83
CA ALA A 27 10.33 -3.88 11.83
C ALA A 27 11.10 -2.66 11.26
N VAL A 28 10.43 -1.76 10.55
CA VAL A 28 11.04 -0.53 10.03
C VAL A 28 11.08 0.52 11.14
N LYS A 29 12.26 1.03 11.44
CA LYS A 29 12.50 1.98 12.52
C LYS A 29 13.14 3.26 11.98
N PRO A 30 12.88 4.42 12.60
CA PRO A 30 13.61 5.66 12.30
C PRO A 30 15.13 5.47 12.34
N GLY A 31 15.83 6.11 11.43
CA GLY A 31 17.29 6.04 11.28
C GLY A 31 17.81 4.87 10.42
N MET A 32 16.99 3.87 10.09
CA MET A 32 17.38 2.80 9.17
C MET A 32 17.69 3.36 7.78
N SER A 33 18.64 2.76 7.08
CA SER A 33 18.92 3.13 5.69
C SER A 33 17.84 2.61 4.73
N GLN A 34 17.71 3.24 3.57
CA GLN A 34 16.85 2.74 2.49
C GLN A 34 17.21 1.29 2.12
N ALA A 35 18.50 0.94 2.09
CA ALA A 35 18.96 -0.41 1.77
C ALA A 35 18.46 -1.43 2.80
N ASP A 36 18.49 -1.09 4.10
CA ASP A 36 17.96 -1.95 5.17
C ASP A 36 16.44 -2.14 5.05
N VAL A 37 15.71 -1.09 4.67
CA VAL A 37 14.26 -1.17 4.43
C VAL A 37 13.97 -2.11 3.28
N VAL A 38 14.65 -1.92 2.14
CA VAL A 38 14.47 -2.77 0.95
C VAL A 38 14.89 -4.22 1.22
N ALA A 39 15.96 -4.46 1.99
CA ALA A 39 16.38 -5.81 2.38
C ALA A 39 15.30 -6.52 3.23
N ARG A 40 14.52 -5.77 4.03
CA ARG A 40 13.47 -6.32 4.91
C ARG A 40 12.12 -6.48 4.24
N LEU A 41 11.70 -5.48 3.47
CA LEU A 41 10.36 -5.41 2.89
C LEU A 41 10.31 -5.80 1.41
N GLY A 42 11.48 -5.98 0.79
CA GLY A 42 11.59 -6.09 -0.67
C GLY A 42 11.55 -4.72 -1.36
N PRO A 43 11.55 -4.70 -2.70
CA PRO A 43 11.46 -3.46 -3.46
C PRO A 43 10.09 -2.78 -3.24
N PRO A 44 10.05 -1.43 -3.10
CA PRO A 44 8.79 -0.70 -3.03
C PRO A 44 8.04 -0.74 -4.36
N GLY A 45 6.72 -0.65 -4.31
CA GLY A 45 5.87 -0.54 -5.51
C GLY A 45 6.02 0.80 -6.22
N ALA A 46 6.39 1.86 -5.49
CA ALA A 46 6.71 3.17 -6.04
C ALA A 46 7.67 3.93 -5.12
N VAL A 47 8.41 4.86 -5.72
CA VAL A 47 9.31 5.80 -5.03
C VAL A 47 8.91 7.21 -5.48
N VAL A 48 8.52 8.05 -4.55
CA VAL A 48 8.03 9.41 -4.84
C VAL A 48 8.80 10.46 -4.05
N ALA A 49 8.99 11.63 -4.65
CA ALA A 49 9.59 12.76 -3.96
C ALA A 49 8.60 13.36 -2.94
N ILE A 50 9.12 13.74 -1.77
CA ILE A 50 8.40 14.50 -0.74
C ILE A 50 9.28 15.67 -0.28
N PRO A 51 8.75 16.72 0.36
CA PRO A 51 9.53 17.88 0.77
C PRO A 51 10.77 17.56 1.62
N GLN A 52 10.69 16.50 2.44
CA GLN A 52 11.78 16.09 3.35
C GLN A 52 12.80 15.16 2.70
N GLY A 53 12.52 14.62 1.50
CA GLY A 53 13.39 13.67 0.80
C GLY A 53 12.59 12.73 -0.11
N THR A 54 12.46 11.46 0.26
CA THR A 54 11.84 10.42 -0.59
C THR A 54 10.88 9.56 0.23
N ARG A 55 9.76 9.15 -0.39
CA ARG A 55 8.81 8.18 0.16
C ARG A 55 8.85 6.88 -0.63
N LEU A 56 9.04 5.78 0.07
CA LEU A 56 8.87 4.43 -0.47
C LEU A 56 7.43 3.98 -0.19
N GLN A 57 6.72 3.56 -1.24
CA GLN A 57 5.33 3.14 -1.15
C GLN A 57 5.22 1.61 -1.27
N TYR A 58 4.64 0.97 -0.26
CA TYR A 58 4.34 -0.45 -0.22
C TYR A 58 2.83 -0.63 -0.12
N SER A 59 2.18 -0.93 -1.23
CA SER A 59 0.72 -1.08 -1.29
C SER A 59 0.31 -2.52 -1.51
N GLY A 60 -0.68 -2.98 -0.74
CA GLY A 60 -1.35 -4.26 -0.95
C GLY A 60 -2.48 -4.19 -1.99
N GLN A 61 -2.85 -2.98 -2.45
CA GLN A 61 -3.89 -2.82 -3.47
C GLN A 61 -3.52 -3.54 -4.78
N PRO A 62 -4.46 -4.15 -5.51
CA PRO A 62 -5.91 -4.14 -5.28
C PRO A 62 -6.42 -5.21 -4.30
N THR A 63 -5.64 -6.24 -3.98
CA THR A 63 -6.12 -7.40 -3.19
C THR A 63 -6.03 -7.19 -1.68
N GLY A 64 -5.07 -6.40 -1.22
CA GLY A 64 -4.90 -6.06 0.20
C GLY A 64 -5.52 -4.71 0.56
N GLN A 65 -5.68 -4.46 1.85
CA GLN A 65 -6.34 -3.27 2.41
C GLN A 65 -5.35 -2.37 3.15
N PHE A 66 -4.10 -2.35 2.69
CA PHE A 66 -3.05 -1.53 3.27
C PHE A 66 -2.28 -0.74 2.21
N ALA A 67 -1.76 0.40 2.62
CA ALA A 67 -0.68 1.11 1.95
C ALA A 67 0.28 1.62 3.02
N PHE A 68 1.49 1.11 3.01
CA PHE A 68 2.52 1.43 3.98
C PHE A 68 3.54 2.37 3.36
N MET A 69 3.71 3.52 3.99
CA MET A 69 4.62 4.58 3.53
C MET A 69 5.82 4.64 4.45
N VAL A 70 7.01 4.64 3.85
CA VAL A 70 8.28 4.85 4.54
C VAL A 70 8.88 6.15 4.01
N ASP A 71 8.90 7.17 4.85
CA ASP A 71 9.48 8.47 4.52
C ASP A 71 10.97 8.47 4.88
N LEU A 72 11.79 8.87 3.94
CA LEU A 72 13.23 9.00 4.07
C LEU A 72 13.62 10.48 4.00
N ASP A 73 14.63 10.87 4.75
CA ASP A 73 15.27 12.18 4.59
C ASP A 73 16.15 12.24 3.33
N ALA A 74 16.76 13.40 3.08
CA ALA A 74 17.65 13.63 1.94
C ALA A 74 18.91 12.73 1.97
N SER A 75 19.28 12.17 3.12
CA SER A 75 20.39 11.23 3.27
C SER A 75 19.99 9.76 3.10
N GLY A 76 18.70 9.49 2.82
CA GLY A 76 18.14 8.14 2.66
C GLY A 76 17.92 7.42 3.99
N ARG A 77 17.73 8.14 5.09
CA ARG A 77 17.40 7.59 6.41
C ARG A 77 15.92 7.68 6.69
N VAL A 78 15.36 6.64 7.30
CA VAL A 78 13.94 6.57 7.67
C VAL A 78 13.62 7.67 8.69
N LEU A 79 12.69 8.54 8.34
CA LEU A 79 12.05 9.51 9.23
C LEU A 79 10.83 8.90 9.91
N SER A 80 9.97 8.27 9.12
CA SER A 80 8.74 7.64 9.60
C SER A 80 8.35 6.45 8.74
N ALA A 81 7.58 5.54 9.34
CA ALA A 81 7.00 4.39 8.65
C ALA A 81 5.60 4.12 9.20
N ARG A 82 4.55 4.14 8.33
CA ARG A 82 3.17 4.04 8.79
C ARG A 82 2.21 3.52 7.72
N GLN A 83 1.13 2.87 8.17
CA GLN A 83 -0.03 2.54 7.37
C GLN A 83 -0.89 3.79 7.21
N VAL A 84 -1.28 4.12 5.97
CA VAL A 84 -1.99 5.36 5.65
C VAL A 84 -3.45 5.15 5.23
N LEU A 85 -3.89 3.93 4.92
CA LEU A 85 -5.30 3.67 4.63
C LEU A 85 -6.07 3.51 5.93
N ASN A 86 -6.42 4.62 6.55
CA ASN A 86 -7.18 4.70 7.79
C ASN A 86 -7.98 6.02 7.84
N ALA A 87 -9.00 6.07 8.69
CA ALA A 87 -9.91 7.21 8.81
C ALA A 87 -9.18 8.54 9.10
N ARG A 88 -8.16 8.51 9.96
CA ARG A 88 -7.38 9.70 10.35
C ARG A 88 -6.62 10.30 9.16
N ASP A 89 -5.97 9.47 8.36
CA ASP A 89 -5.20 9.95 7.22
C ASP A 89 -6.12 10.38 6.07
N PHE A 90 -7.21 9.66 5.81
CA PHE A 90 -8.21 10.06 4.83
C PHE A 90 -8.89 11.39 5.17
N ALA A 91 -9.09 11.70 6.46
CA ALA A 91 -9.66 12.97 6.91
C ALA A 91 -8.77 14.20 6.57
N ARG A 92 -7.52 13.99 6.14
CA ARG A 92 -6.62 15.05 5.69
C ARG A 92 -6.89 15.51 4.26
N ILE A 93 -7.70 14.77 3.50
CA ILE A 93 -8.05 15.15 2.13
C ILE A 93 -8.87 16.44 2.17
N GLU A 94 -8.39 17.48 1.49
CA GLU A 94 -9.05 18.78 1.39
C GLU A 94 -9.69 18.93 0.00
N PRO A 95 -11.02 18.79 -0.13
CA PRO A 95 -11.72 19.08 -1.38
C PRO A 95 -11.42 20.49 -1.89
N GLY A 96 -11.30 20.64 -3.20
CA GLY A 96 -10.94 21.89 -3.87
C GLY A 96 -9.46 22.27 -3.81
N LYS A 97 -8.64 21.52 -3.05
CA LYS A 97 -7.20 21.80 -2.92
C LYS A 97 -6.31 20.64 -3.39
N TRP A 98 -6.58 19.42 -2.91
CA TRP A 98 -5.78 18.28 -3.27
C TRP A 98 -6.01 17.88 -4.72
N THR A 99 -4.91 17.57 -5.40
CA THR A 99 -4.90 17.02 -6.74
C THR A 99 -4.83 15.49 -6.69
N ARG A 100 -5.03 14.85 -7.85
CA ARG A 100 -4.77 13.42 -8.02
C ARG A 100 -3.36 13.03 -7.55
N ASP A 101 -2.36 13.83 -7.91
CA ASP A 101 -0.96 13.55 -7.55
C ASP A 101 -0.75 13.63 -6.03
N ASP A 102 -1.43 14.54 -5.34
CA ASP A 102 -1.42 14.61 -3.88
C ASP A 102 -2.00 13.34 -3.27
N VAL A 103 -3.14 12.87 -3.78
CA VAL A 103 -3.78 11.64 -3.33
C VAL A 103 -2.86 10.42 -3.57
N LEU A 104 -2.28 10.29 -4.76
CA LEU A 104 -1.37 9.19 -5.09
C LEU A 104 -0.07 9.26 -4.28
N ARG A 105 0.45 10.45 -3.99
CA ARG A 105 1.63 10.64 -3.14
C ARG A 105 1.35 10.23 -1.70
N GLU A 106 0.15 10.53 -1.17
CA GLU A 106 -0.18 10.25 0.22
C GLU A 106 -0.68 8.81 0.44
N PHE A 107 -1.47 8.25 -0.47
CA PHE A 107 -2.12 6.94 -0.29
C PHE A 107 -1.61 5.85 -1.23
N GLY A 108 -0.78 6.21 -2.23
CA GLY A 108 -0.31 5.29 -3.25
C GLY A 108 -1.37 4.97 -4.30
N ARG A 109 -1.13 3.88 -5.04
CA ARG A 109 -2.04 3.43 -6.10
C ARG A 109 -3.38 2.97 -5.51
N PRO A 110 -4.53 3.43 -6.07
CA PRO A 110 -5.85 2.93 -5.68
C PRO A 110 -6.08 1.49 -6.17
N THR A 111 -7.08 0.81 -5.62
CA THR A 111 -7.50 -0.51 -6.09
C THR A 111 -8.04 -0.46 -7.51
N ARG A 112 -8.76 0.62 -7.84
CA ARG A 112 -9.26 0.89 -9.20
C ARG A 112 -9.50 2.39 -9.40
N VAL A 113 -9.62 2.75 -10.67
CA VAL A 113 -10.04 4.10 -11.11
C VAL A 113 -11.27 3.91 -11.97
N ASP A 114 -12.38 4.48 -11.54
CA ASP A 114 -13.67 4.37 -12.22
C ASP A 114 -14.03 5.69 -12.91
N ARG A 115 -14.81 5.58 -14.00
CA ARG A 115 -15.54 6.68 -14.64
C ARG A 115 -16.98 6.27 -14.79
N VAL A 116 -17.89 7.10 -14.33
CA VAL A 116 -19.34 6.85 -14.40
C VAL A 116 -20.02 8.06 -15.06
N ALA A 117 -21.11 7.81 -15.79
CA ALA A 117 -21.82 8.87 -16.52
C ALA A 117 -22.34 10.02 -15.62
N SER A 118 -22.59 9.71 -14.33
CA SER A 118 -23.08 10.68 -13.34
C SER A 118 -21.99 11.55 -12.71
N TRP A 119 -20.70 11.35 -13.07
CA TRP A 119 -19.58 12.10 -12.52
C TRP A 119 -18.58 12.49 -13.62
N PRO A 120 -18.20 13.79 -13.75
CA PRO A 120 -17.42 14.27 -14.90
C PRO A 120 -15.92 13.98 -14.84
N GLY A 121 -15.41 13.30 -13.80
CA GLY A 121 -14.00 13.00 -13.62
C GLY A 121 -13.74 11.56 -13.19
N ASP A 122 -12.53 11.32 -12.71
CA ASP A 122 -12.12 10.00 -12.20
C ASP A 122 -12.57 9.82 -10.74
N ILE A 123 -12.86 8.57 -10.39
CA ILE A 123 -13.13 8.17 -9.00
C ILE A 123 -12.03 7.19 -8.59
N LEU A 124 -11.17 7.59 -7.67
CA LEU A 124 -10.15 6.71 -7.10
C LEU A 124 -10.76 5.92 -5.97
N THR A 125 -10.69 4.60 -6.03
CA THR A 125 -11.23 3.70 -5.01
C THR A 125 -10.08 3.03 -4.27
N TYR A 126 -10.08 3.12 -2.93
CA TYR A 126 -9.16 2.42 -2.03
C TYR A 126 -9.92 1.41 -1.20
N ARG A 127 -9.40 0.18 -1.08
CA ARG A 127 -9.87 -0.80 -0.10
C ARG A 127 -9.15 -0.57 1.22
N TRP A 128 -9.88 -0.55 2.32
CA TRP A 128 -9.28 -0.40 3.65
C TRP A 128 -10.12 -1.14 4.70
N TYR A 129 -9.57 -1.31 5.90
CA TYR A 129 -10.20 -2.03 6.99
C TYR A 129 -10.33 -1.14 8.22
N ASP A 130 -11.55 -1.06 8.77
CA ASP A 130 -11.85 -0.45 10.05
C ASP A 130 -13.03 -1.19 10.68
N LEU A 131 -12.74 -2.24 11.46
CA LEU A 131 -13.69 -3.20 12.03
C LEU A 131 -14.48 -4.01 10.99
N GLN A 132 -14.50 -3.57 9.75
CA GLN A 132 -15.14 -4.22 8.59
C GLN A 132 -14.42 -3.81 7.30
N ASP A 133 -14.72 -4.50 6.20
CA ASP A 133 -14.20 -4.20 4.88
C ASP A 133 -14.89 -2.95 4.31
N LEU A 134 -14.10 -1.97 3.91
CA LEU A 134 -14.58 -0.68 3.44
C LEU A 134 -13.91 -0.28 2.13
N PHE A 135 -14.65 0.49 1.33
CA PHE A 135 -14.09 1.35 0.30
C PHE A 135 -13.95 2.78 0.83
N TYR A 136 -12.96 3.49 0.26
CA TYR A 136 -12.86 4.93 0.35
C TYR A 136 -12.79 5.49 -1.06
N TRP A 137 -13.73 6.35 -1.42
CA TRP A 137 -13.82 6.95 -2.74
C TRP A 137 -13.33 8.39 -2.71
N VAL A 138 -12.47 8.73 -3.67
CA VAL A 138 -11.99 10.09 -3.90
C VAL A 138 -12.43 10.51 -5.29
N TYR A 139 -13.30 11.48 -5.37
CA TYR A 139 -13.92 11.98 -6.60
C TYR A 139 -13.13 13.18 -7.11
N LEU A 140 -12.57 13.07 -8.31
CA LEU A 140 -11.82 14.11 -8.98
C LEU A 140 -12.73 14.79 -10.03
N ASP A 141 -12.50 16.06 -10.29
CA ASP A 141 -13.10 16.75 -11.44
C ASP A 141 -12.29 16.53 -12.74
N GLY A 142 -12.70 17.21 -13.83
CA GLY A 142 -11.98 17.14 -15.09
C GLY A 142 -10.56 17.72 -15.05
N ASN A 143 -10.22 18.54 -14.06
CA ASN A 143 -8.89 19.10 -13.82
C ASN A 143 -8.07 18.27 -12.84
N GLN A 144 -8.56 17.07 -12.47
CA GLN A 144 -7.91 16.16 -11.51
C GLN A 144 -7.79 16.74 -10.10
N VAL A 145 -8.70 17.63 -9.69
CA VAL A 145 -8.80 18.18 -8.34
C VAL A 145 -9.89 17.44 -7.58
N VAL A 146 -9.60 17.07 -6.32
CA VAL A 146 -10.57 16.40 -5.44
C VAL A 146 -11.76 17.30 -5.17
N GLN A 147 -12.97 16.82 -5.44
CA GLN A 147 -14.21 17.53 -5.14
C GLN A 147 -14.93 16.99 -3.90
N ARG A 148 -14.81 15.69 -3.66
CA ARG A 148 -15.33 15.05 -2.45
C ARG A 148 -14.57 13.76 -2.19
N ALA A 149 -14.60 13.31 -0.93
CA ALA A 149 -14.09 12.01 -0.54
C ALA A 149 -14.93 11.47 0.64
N HIS A 150 -15.22 10.18 0.64
CA HIS A 150 -15.98 9.55 1.73
C HIS A 150 -15.81 8.03 1.75
N PRO A 151 -15.99 7.38 2.92
CA PRO A 151 -16.03 5.93 3.02
C PRO A 151 -17.38 5.37 2.57
N GLY A 152 -17.41 4.05 2.29
CA GLY A 152 -18.59 3.25 2.10
C GLY A 152 -18.29 1.78 2.31
N MET A 153 -19.33 0.95 2.40
CA MET A 153 -19.19 -0.48 2.63
C MET A 153 -18.64 -1.19 1.38
N GLU A 154 -17.73 -2.14 1.59
CA GLU A 154 -17.30 -3.08 0.56
C GLU A 154 -18.24 -4.30 0.61
N PHE A 155 -19.12 -4.44 -0.38
CA PHE A 155 -19.96 -5.64 -0.50
C PHE A 155 -19.18 -6.71 -1.27
N VAL A 156 -18.63 -7.69 -0.57
CA VAL A 156 -17.81 -8.76 -1.16
C VAL A 156 -18.66 -9.79 -1.92
N ASN A 157 -19.97 -9.80 -1.71
CA ASN A 157 -20.92 -10.74 -2.31
C ASN A 157 -22.22 -10.03 -2.74
N ALA A 158 -22.14 -9.09 -3.69
CA ALA A 158 -23.34 -8.79 -4.45
C ALA A 158 -23.64 -10.03 -5.33
N PRO A 159 -24.84 -10.66 -5.25
CA PRO A 159 -25.22 -11.67 -6.22
C PRO A 159 -25.06 -11.05 -7.61
N ASN A 160 -24.45 -11.81 -8.54
CA ASN A 160 -24.47 -11.44 -9.94
C ASN A 160 -25.95 -11.46 -10.39
N ASP A 161 -26.59 -10.29 -10.40
CA ASP A 161 -27.83 -10.10 -11.14
C ASP A 161 -27.50 -10.18 -12.65
N ARG A 162 -27.31 -11.42 -13.08
CA ARG A 162 -27.34 -11.82 -14.48
C ARG A 162 -28.49 -12.81 -14.61
N ASP A 163 -29.68 -12.29 -14.77
CA ASP A 163 -30.80 -12.93 -15.45
C ASP A 163 -31.23 -12.04 -16.62
#